data_6c5d157498c16c032af96b114d2cc9e3
#
_entry.id   6c5d157498c16c032af96b114d2cc9e3
#
_cell.length_a   1.000
_cell.length_b   1.000
_cell.length_c   1.000
_cell.angle_alpha   90.00
_cell.angle_beta   90.00
_cell.angle_gamma   90.00
#
_symmetry.space_group_name_H-M   'P 1'
#
loop_
_entity.id
_entity.type
_entity.pdbx_description
1 polymer ?
#
loop_
_entity_poly.entity_id
_entity_poly.type
_entity_poly.pdbx_seq_one_letter_code
_entity_poly.pdbx_strand_id
1 'polypeptide(L)'
;MPCRLVAVLFTVALAACQTGSTSSDGSTNQSQNTTVSLGQNGNGQNSNVPGAGTPPGNANTVSNTNDTTGNTNQPTGAPGASATFDANGVQYLGRVTAATSLLTWPGTGVTASFTGTSAQLSFAAQTGNTHIGISVDGGNTTRVVINANNSVASTGTLRSGAHTVTAVKLNEASLGTAKFNGISTANGLTPIAAPSRRIEFIGDSITVGYGVEGVSPCTNNSSLENAQKTYAALTAQALGAQYDLIAWSGKGLLRNSASVKPDTSSTMPILWTRLAATDANSLYDFPASRIPDAVVINLGTNDFTYIGYAADGTASNVRDPLDPNVYQAAYVAFIANVRLRYPNAVIELCSSPMLSDSYPSAAEAQHTTQLTALNAVVAQLGDAKIHVVDFPTQAVASGQNGCDAHPGPQEHQAMAALLTQQLKTDLGW
;
A
#
# COMPACT_ATOMS: atom_id res chain seq x y z
N MET A 1 -3.75 53.50 11.18
CA MET A 1 -4.74 52.38 11.14
C MET A 1 -3.98 51.11 11.23
N PRO A 2 -4.10 50.32 12.30
CA PRO A 2 -3.32 49.09 12.44
C PRO A 2 -4.06 47.93 11.77
N CYS A 3 -3.32 47.22 10.95
CA CYS A 3 -3.73 45.97 10.30
C CYS A 3 -3.86 44.88 11.39
N ARG A 4 -5.05 44.34 11.59
CA ARG A 4 -5.29 43.22 12.49
C ARG A 4 -4.90 41.92 11.76
N LEU A 5 -3.87 41.27 12.27
CA LEU A 5 -3.50 39.91 11.89
C LEU A 5 -4.56 38.97 12.46
N VAL A 6 -5.33 38.34 11.57
CA VAL A 6 -6.25 37.24 11.92
C VAL A 6 -5.43 35.96 11.92
N ALA A 7 -5.12 35.44 13.09
CA ALA A 7 -4.57 34.11 13.24
C ALA A 7 -5.69 33.08 12.97
N VAL A 8 -5.61 32.39 11.85
CA VAL A 8 -6.47 31.24 11.56
C VAL A 8 -5.87 30.01 12.25
N LEU A 9 -6.51 29.60 13.32
CA LEU A 9 -6.19 28.31 13.98
C LEU A 9 -6.69 27.17 13.09
N PHE A 10 -5.77 26.36 12.62
CA PHE A 10 -6.11 25.09 11.96
C PHE A 10 -6.26 23.99 13.01
N THR A 11 -7.47 23.48 13.15
CA THR A 11 -7.78 22.28 13.92
C THR A 11 -7.72 21.07 13.01
N VAL A 12 -6.72 20.23 13.16
CA VAL A 12 -6.67 18.90 12.53
C VAL A 12 -7.33 17.92 13.50
N ALA A 13 -8.60 17.59 13.24
CA ALA A 13 -9.31 16.57 14.01
C ALA A 13 -9.09 15.18 13.35
N LEU A 14 -8.26 14.34 13.96
CA LEU A 14 -8.25 12.90 13.66
C LEU A 14 -9.35 12.23 14.49
N ALA A 15 -10.47 11.92 13.86
CA ALA A 15 -11.52 11.13 14.49
C ALA A 15 -11.21 9.63 14.35
N ALA A 16 -10.90 8.96 15.46
CA ALA A 16 -10.89 7.52 15.53
C ALA A 16 -12.34 7.01 15.67
N CYS A 17 -12.77 6.17 14.76
CA CYS A 17 -14.09 5.51 14.79
C CYS A 17 -14.14 4.52 15.97
N GLN A 18 -14.95 4.80 16.99
CA GLN A 18 -15.37 3.80 18.00
C GLN A 18 -16.76 3.30 17.64
N THR A 19 -16.89 2.01 17.36
CA THR A 19 -18.17 1.31 17.35
C THR A 19 -18.52 0.95 18.79
N GLY A 20 -19.49 1.66 19.36
CA GLY A 20 -20.11 1.29 20.63
C GLY A 20 -21.18 0.23 20.43
N SER A 21 -21.02 -0.94 21.04
CA SER A 21 -22.12 -1.85 21.32
C SER A 21 -22.44 -1.79 22.80
N THR A 22 -23.63 -1.31 23.12
CA THR A 22 -24.22 -1.40 24.46
C THR A 22 -24.87 -2.76 24.65
N SER A 23 -24.46 -3.51 25.68
CA SER A 23 -25.34 -4.46 26.36
C SER A 23 -25.01 -4.43 27.86
N SER A 24 -26.02 -4.08 28.65
CA SER A 24 -26.09 -4.18 30.08
C SER A 24 -26.19 -5.66 30.47
N ASP A 25 -25.45 -6.13 31.47
CA ASP A 25 -25.99 -6.67 32.69
C ASP A 25 -24.89 -7.02 33.68
N GLY A 26 -25.18 -6.78 34.94
CA GLY A 26 -24.28 -6.90 36.05
C GLY A 26 -24.13 -8.32 36.59
N SER A 27 -22.99 -8.57 37.20
CA SER A 27 -22.92 -9.37 38.43
C SER A 27 -21.51 -9.30 39.03
N THR A 28 -21.50 -9.08 40.33
CA THR A 28 -20.39 -9.09 41.27
C THR A 28 -19.74 -10.47 41.38
N ASN A 29 -18.41 -10.60 41.47
CA ASN A 29 -17.67 -11.06 42.65
C ASN A 29 -16.18 -11.36 42.44
N GLN A 30 -15.44 -10.81 43.40
CA GLN A 30 -14.28 -11.33 44.14
C GLN A 30 -12.99 -11.81 43.44
N SER A 31 -11.97 -11.16 43.97
CA SER A 31 -10.52 -11.43 44.01
C SER A 31 -10.14 -12.91 44.16
N GLN A 32 -9.09 -13.32 43.48
CA GLN A 32 -8.02 -14.10 44.12
C GLN A 32 -6.66 -13.85 43.44
N ASN A 33 -5.74 -13.43 44.28
CA ASN A 33 -4.31 -13.36 44.09
C ASN A 33 -3.69 -14.74 43.97
N THR A 34 -2.83 -14.99 42.99
CA THR A 34 -1.83 -16.06 43.13
C THR A 34 -0.52 -15.63 42.47
N THR A 35 0.42 -15.27 43.29
CA THR A 35 1.85 -15.22 43.03
C THR A 35 2.40 -16.61 42.83
N VAL A 36 3.21 -16.83 41.79
CA VAL A 36 4.16 -17.95 41.76
C VAL A 36 5.53 -17.47 41.28
N SER A 37 6.47 -17.92 42.04
CA SER A 37 7.86 -17.59 42.21
C SER A 37 8.77 -18.11 41.11
N LEU A 38 9.91 -17.43 40.96
CA LEU A 38 11.12 -17.80 40.22
C LEU A 38 11.74 -19.11 40.68
N GLY A 39 12.20 -19.91 39.74
CA GLY A 39 13.11 -21.03 39.98
C GLY A 39 14.21 -21.05 38.94
N GLN A 40 15.42 -20.68 39.35
CA GLN A 40 16.68 -20.91 38.63
C GLN A 40 17.18 -22.34 38.89
N ASN A 41 17.86 -22.91 37.87
CA ASN A 41 19.08 -23.78 37.90
C ASN A 41 19.11 -24.53 36.58
N GLY A 42 20.16 -24.71 35.82
CA GLY A 42 21.59 -24.69 36.08
C GLY A 42 22.26 -25.73 35.19
N ASN A 43 23.29 -25.32 34.46
CA ASN A 43 24.43 -26.06 33.91
C ASN A 43 24.28 -27.45 33.24
N GLY A 44 24.94 -27.55 32.08
CA GLY A 44 25.41 -28.82 31.51
C GLY A 44 26.02 -28.68 30.12
N GLN A 45 27.34 -28.45 30.07
CA GLN A 45 28.19 -28.61 28.87
C GLN A 45 28.17 -30.06 28.37
N ASN A 46 28.19 -30.31 27.08
CA ASN A 46 29.35 -31.05 26.51
C ASN A 46 29.38 -31.02 24.97
N SER A 47 30.58 -30.84 24.49
CA SER A 47 31.16 -30.95 23.17
C SER A 47 31.02 -32.33 22.52
N ASN A 48 30.85 -32.37 21.19
CA ASN A 48 31.74 -33.14 20.29
C ASN A 48 31.34 -32.97 18.81
N VAL A 49 32.29 -32.51 18.02
CA VAL A 49 32.42 -32.72 16.56
C VAL A 49 33.35 -33.91 16.41
N PRO A 50 33.21 -34.83 15.45
CA PRO A 50 33.79 -34.61 14.12
C PRO A 50 33.02 -35.31 12.97
N GLY A 51 33.22 -34.88 11.75
CA GLY A 51 33.98 -35.56 10.76
C GLY A 51 33.38 -35.45 9.35
N ALA A 52 34.21 -35.04 8.43
CA ALA A 52 34.03 -34.85 7.00
C ALA A 52 33.73 -36.16 6.22
N GLY A 53 33.03 -35.99 5.07
CA GLY A 53 32.97 -37.04 4.06
C GLY A 53 32.34 -36.49 2.77
N THR A 54 33.18 -36.19 1.80
CA THR A 54 32.83 -35.89 0.38
C THR A 54 32.97 -37.17 -0.46
N PRO A 55 32.68 -37.13 -1.80
CA PRO A 55 31.57 -37.81 -2.46
C PRO A 55 32.02 -39.03 -3.28
N PRO A 56 31.19 -39.61 -4.12
CA PRO A 56 31.57 -39.60 -5.55
C PRO A 56 30.38 -39.39 -6.54
N GLY A 57 30.75 -38.79 -7.66
CA GLY A 57 29.92 -38.61 -8.81
C GLY A 57 29.74 -39.88 -9.66
N ASN A 58 28.80 -39.79 -10.56
CA ASN A 58 28.97 -40.41 -11.87
C ASN A 58 28.15 -39.74 -12.95
N ALA A 59 28.79 -39.51 -14.06
CA ALA A 59 28.31 -39.00 -15.31
C ALA A 59 27.47 -40.03 -16.08
N ASN A 60 26.50 -39.60 -16.87
CA ASN A 60 26.29 -40.19 -18.17
C ASN A 60 25.65 -39.22 -19.14
N THR A 61 26.42 -38.90 -20.12
CA THR A 61 26.11 -38.27 -21.40
C THR A 61 25.34 -39.23 -22.32
N VAL A 62 24.32 -38.71 -23.02
CA VAL A 62 24.03 -39.18 -24.42
C VAL A 62 23.59 -38.01 -25.26
N SER A 63 24.29 -37.86 -26.35
CA SER A 63 24.16 -36.90 -27.43
C SER A 63 23.08 -37.24 -28.45
N ASN A 64 22.77 -36.22 -29.25
CA ASN A 64 22.52 -36.21 -30.69
C ASN A 64 21.06 -36.05 -31.13
N THR A 65 20.74 -35.37 -32.17
CA THR A 65 21.40 -34.57 -33.23
C THR A 65 20.30 -33.84 -34.02
N ASN A 66 20.68 -32.67 -34.57
CA ASN A 66 20.27 -32.10 -35.89
C ASN A 66 18.77 -31.89 -36.21
N ASP A 67 18.33 -30.88 -36.83
CA ASP A 67 18.90 -29.86 -37.74
C ASP A 67 17.79 -28.87 -38.17
N THR A 68 18.22 -27.78 -38.71
CA THR A 68 17.77 -26.87 -39.76
C THR A 68 17.01 -25.60 -39.38
N THR A 69 17.79 -24.52 -39.49
CA THR A 69 17.53 -23.24 -40.19
C THR A 69 16.15 -22.62 -40.16
N GLY A 70 16.08 -21.48 -39.51
CA GLY A 70 15.02 -20.49 -39.63
C GLY A 70 15.43 -19.17 -38.99
N ASN A 71 16.07 -18.31 -39.77
CA ASN A 71 16.42 -16.95 -39.43
C ASN A 71 15.19 -16.10 -39.17
N THR A 72 14.99 -15.62 -37.93
CA THR A 72 14.19 -14.42 -37.68
C THR A 72 14.81 -13.66 -36.53
N ASN A 73 15.35 -12.48 -36.82
CA ASN A 73 15.71 -11.46 -35.86
C ASN A 73 14.48 -11.05 -35.05
N GLN A 74 14.38 -11.54 -33.82
CA GLN A 74 13.46 -11.04 -32.82
C GLN A 74 14.29 -10.49 -31.67
N PRO A 75 14.08 -9.23 -31.23
CA PRO A 75 14.80 -8.69 -30.10
C PRO A 75 14.43 -9.52 -28.86
N THR A 76 15.43 -10.03 -28.18
CA THR A 76 15.30 -10.73 -26.90
C THR A 76 14.80 -9.72 -25.84
N GLY A 77 13.50 -9.56 -25.75
CA GLY A 77 12.86 -8.92 -24.61
C GLY A 77 13.12 -9.76 -23.36
N ALA A 78 13.45 -9.08 -22.25
CA ALA A 78 13.54 -9.70 -20.93
C ALA A 78 12.29 -10.58 -20.67
N PRO A 79 12.39 -11.69 -19.90
CA PRO A 79 11.25 -12.56 -19.63
C PRO A 79 10.16 -11.73 -18.93
N GLY A 80 9.06 -11.51 -19.66
CA GLY A 80 7.89 -10.82 -19.14
C GLY A 80 7.36 -11.54 -17.92
N ALA A 81 7.10 -10.79 -16.85
CA ALA A 81 6.49 -11.33 -15.64
C ALA A 81 5.20 -12.07 -16.01
N SER A 82 5.15 -13.37 -15.72
CA SER A 82 3.98 -14.19 -15.99
C SER A 82 2.80 -13.67 -15.15
N ALA A 83 1.72 -13.29 -15.83
CA ALA A 83 0.49 -12.92 -15.14
C ALA A 83 -0.06 -14.15 -14.40
N THR A 84 -0.40 -13.98 -13.11
CA THR A 84 -1.07 -15.03 -12.36
C THR A 84 -2.57 -15.00 -12.71
N PHE A 85 -2.99 -15.85 -13.62
CA PHE A 85 -4.41 -16.11 -13.86
C PHE A 85 -4.87 -17.27 -12.97
N ASP A 86 -6.14 -17.25 -12.58
CA ASP A 86 -6.78 -18.48 -12.12
C ASP A 86 -7.14 -19.37 -13.33
N ALA A 87 -7.59 -20.61 -13.04
CA ALA A 87 -7.99 -21.55 -14.05
C ALA A 87 -9.17 -21.06 -14.93
N ASN A 88 -9.86 -20.00 -14.54
CA ASN A 88 -11.03 -19.44 -15.20
C ASN A 88 -10.71 -18.19 -16.05
N GLY A 89 -9.43 -17.76 -16.12
CA GLY A 89 -9.00 -16.60 -16.91
C GLY A 89 -9.14 -15.25 -16.19
N VAL A 90 -9.31 -15.24 -14.88
CA VAL A 90 -9.29 -14.01 -14.06
C VAL A 90 -7.87 -13.66 -13.67
N GLN A 91 -7.46 -12.43 -13.96
CA GLN A 91 -6.21 -11.87 -13.47
C GLN A 91 -6.43 -11.12 -12.16
N TYR A 92 -5.65 -11.45 -11.11
CA TYR A 92 -5.66 -10.76 -9.84
C TYR A 92 -4.73 -9.55 -9.83
N LEU A 93 -5.21 -8.42 -9.30
CA LEU A 93 -4.51 -7.16 -9.18
C LEU A 93 -4.11 -6.93 -7.72
N GLY A 94 -2.90 -6.39 -7.49
CA GLY A 94 -2.39 -6.17 -6.14
C GLY A 94 -1.99 -7.47 -5.43
N ARG A 95 -1.75 -7.40 -4.12
CA ARG A 95 -1.41 -8.57 -3.28
C ARG A 95 -2.65 -9.42 -3.00
N VAL A 96 -3.07 -10.18 -3.98
CA VAL A 96 -4.17 -11.16 -3.91
C VAL A 96 -3.71 -12.47 -4.52
N THR A 97 -4.11 -13.59 -3.95
CA THR A 97 -3.90 -14.93 -4.52
C THR A 97 -5.22 -15.53 -4.95
N ALA A 98 -5.21 -16.38 -5.98
CA ALA A 98 -6.40 -17.11 -6.42
C ALA A 98 -6.97 -18.01 -5.31
N ALA A 99 -6.09 -18.53 -4.44
CA ALA A 99 -6.49 -19.41 -3.35
C ALA A 99 -7.34 -18.69 -2.28
N THR A 100 -7.03 -17.45 -1.97
CA THR A 100 -7.78 -16.68 -0.97
C THR A 100 -8.85 -15.79 -1.61
N SER A 101 -8.56 -15.20 -2.76
CA SER A 101 -9.37 -14.20 -3.46
C SER A 101 -9.79 -13.02 -2.55
N LEU A 102 -8.96 -12.73 -1.53
CA LEU A 102 -9.27 -11.78 -0.47
C LEU A 102 -8.71 -10.39 -0.81
N LEU A 103 -9.60 -9.41 -0.95
CA LEU A 103 -9.29 -8.03 -1.26
C LEU A 103 -9.20 -7.24 0.05
N THR A 104 -7.97 -7.04 0.55
CA THR A 104 -7.73 -6.32 1.81
C THR A 104 -7.00 -4.99 1.57
N TRP A 105 -5.88 -5.01 0.87
CA TRP A 105 -5.14 -3.81 0.55
C TRP A 105 -5.92 -2.91 -0.42
N PRO A 106 -5.78 -1.57 -0.37
CA PRO A 106 -6.31 -0.69 -1.41
C PRO A 106 -5.69 -1.03 -2.77
N GLY A 107 -6.40 -0.79 -3.85
CA GLY A 107 -5.91 -1.13 -5.19
C GLY A 107 -5.96 -2.62 -5.55
N THR A 108 -6.28 -3.53 -4.60
CA THR A 108 -6.47 -4.95 -4.92
C THR A 108 -7.76 -5.17 -5.71
N GLY A 109 -7.75 -6.16 -6.59
CA GLY A 109 -8.90 -6.39 -7.43
C GLY A 109 -8.73 -7.52 -8.42
N VAL A 110 -9.54 -7.48 -9.47
CA VAL A 110 -9.53 -8.45 -10.56
C VAL A 110 -9.76 -7.75 -11.91
N THR A 111 -9.23 -8.34 -12.96
CA THR A 111 -9.58 -7.99 -14.34
C THR A 111 -9.78 -9.24 -15.18
N ALA A 112 -10.72 -9.20 -16.12
CA ALA A 112 -11.01 -10.31 -17.02
C ALA A 112 -11.61 -9.80 -18.34
N SER A 113 -11.37 -10.54 -19.42
CA SER A 113 -12.01 -10.28 -20.70
C SER A 113 -13.12 -11.30 -20.96
N PHE A 114 -14.18 -10.88 -21.63
CA PHE A 114 -15.31 -11.72 -22.01
C PHE A 114 -15.94 -11.25 -23.32
N THR A 115 -16.71 -12.13 -23.97
CA THR A 115 -17.54 -11.75 -25.13
C THR A 115 -19.00 -11.82 -24.70
N GLY A 116 -19.76 -10.74 -24.95
CA GLY A 116 -21.18 -10.70 -24.56
C GLY A 116 -21.73 -9.30 -24.43
N THR A 117 -22.80 -9.17 -23.65
CA THR A 117 -23.49 -7.89 -23.39
C THR A 117 -23.52 -7.51 -21.91
N SER A 118 -23.00 -8.35 -21.02
CA SER A 118 -22.92 -8.05 -19.58
C SER A 118 -22.01 -9.02 -18.86
N ALA A 119 -21.50 -8.58 -17.70
CA ALA A 119 -20.83 -9.41 -16.71
C ALA A 119 -21.35 -9.08 -15.30
N GLN A 120 -21.44 -10.09 -14.46
CA GLN A 120 -21.71 -9.95 -13.03
C GLN A 120 -20.51 -10.42 -12.23
N LEU A 121 -20.06 -9.60 -11.29
CA LEU A 121 -19.00 -9.91 -10.36
C LEU A 121 -19.61 -10.15 -8.98
N SER A 122 -19.29 -11.29 -8.39
CA SER A 122 -19.79 -11.69 -7.07
C SER A 122 -18.71 -11.54 -6.01
N PHE A 123 -19.12 -11.03 -4.87
CA PHE A 123 -18.25 -10.79 -3.71
C PHE A 123 -18.92 -11.30 -2.42
N ALA A 124 -18.13 -11.44 -1.37
CA ALA A 124 -18.63 -11.61 -0.01
C ALA A 124 -17.95 -10.56 0.88
N ALA A 125 -18.73 -9.70 1.51
CA ALA A 125 -18.21 -8.78 2.51
C ALA A 125 -17.56 -9.57 3.66
N GLN A 126 -16.39 -9.15 4.08
CA GLN A 126 -15.70 -9.73 5.24
C GLN A 126 -15.81 -8.79 6.44
N THR A 127 -15.53 -7.51 6.22
CA THR A 127 -15.69 -6.45 7.23
C THR A 127 -16.21 -5.18 6.58
N GLY A 128 -16.91 -4.34 7.32
CA GLY A 128 -17.29 -2.97 6.96
C GLY A 128 -17.93 -2.81 5.57
N ASN A 129 -17.73 -1.64 4.99
CA ASN A 129 -18.17 -1.28 3.64
C ASN A 129 -16.96 -1.27 2.69
N THR A 130 -16.89 -2.25 1.79
CA THR A 130 -15.85 -2.28 0.76
C THR A 130 -16.34 -1.57 -0.48
N HIS A 131 -15.67 -0.51 -0.87
CA HIS A 131 -15.97 0.22 -2.09
C HIS A 131 -15.16 -0.39 -3.25
N ILE A 132 -15.86 -0.88 -4.27
CA ILE A 132 -15.28 -1.44 -5.48
C ILE A 132 -15.56 -0.49 -6.65
N GLY A 133 -14.51 -0.09 -7.34
CA GLY A 133 -14.60 0.64 -8.61
C GLY A 133 -14.67 -0.35 -9.77
N ILE A 134 -15.74 -0.30 -10.54
CA ILE A 134 -15.94 -1.12 -11.74
C ILE A 134 -15.73 -0.26 -12.98
N SER A 135 -14.82 -0.65 -13.85
CA SER A 135 -14.65 -0.05 -15.17
C SER A 135 -14.78 -1.12 -16.28
N VAL A 136 -15.28 -0.71 -17.43
CA VAL A 136 -15.38 -1.56 -18.62
C VAL A 136 -14.62 -0.89 -19.75
N ASP A 137 -13.77 -1.65 -20.43
CA ASP A 137 -12.97 -1.21 -21.59
C ASP A 137 -12.11 0.03 -21.31
N GLY A 138 -11.63 0.16 -20.06
CA GLY A 138 -10.86 1.33 -19.63
C GLY A 138 -11.66 2.63 -19.51
N GLY A 139 -12.98 2.57 -19.58
CA GLY A 139 -13.87 3.72 -19.40
C GLY A 139 -14.01 4.17 -17.95
N ASN A 140 -14.96 5.06 -17.71
CA ASN A 140 -15.21 5.63 -16.39
C ASN A 140 -15.50 4.57 -15.33
N THR A 141 -14.98 4.79 -14.14
CA THR A 141 -15.20 3.91 -12.99
C THR A 141 -16.54 4.21 -12.33
N THR A 142 -17.37 3.18 -12.16
CA THR A 142 -18.59 3.22 -11.35
C THR A 142 -18.30 2.61 -9.98
N ARG A 143 -18.63 3.30 -8.91
CA ARG A 143 -18.44 2.82 -7.53
C ARG A 143 -19.60 1.95 -7.09
N VAL A 144 -19.32 0.78 -6.56
CA VAL A 144 -20.28 -0.15 -5.94
C VAL A 144 -19.84 -0.43 -4.51
N VAL A 145 -20.78 -0.44 -3.58
CA VAL A 145 -20.51 -0.78 -2.17
C VAL A 145 -20.84 -2.25 -1.95
N ILE A 146 -19.85 -3.01 -1.51
CA ILE A 146 -20.02 -4.40 -1.09
C ILE A 146 -20.07 -4.43 0.44
N ASN A 147 -21.18 -4.92 0.96
CA ASN A 147 -21.47 -5.06 2.39
C ASN A 147 -22.42 -6.23 2.65
N ALA A 148 -22.92 -6.37 3.87
CA ALA A 148 -23.85 -7.47 4.23
C ALA A 148 -25.14 -7.51 3.38
N ASN A 149 -25.55 -6.37 2.81
CA ASN A 149 -26.79 -6.23 2.03
C ASN A 149 -26.57 -6.24 0.52
N ASN A 150 -25.34 -6.10 0.05
CA ASN A 150 -24.98 -6.09 -1.37
C ASN A 150 -23.68 -6.83 -1.63
N SER A 151 -23.77 -7.89 -2.41
CA SER A 151 -22.64 -8.78 -2.76
C SER A 151 -22.36 -8.86 -4.26
N VAL A 152 -23.02 -8.06 -5.07
CA VAL A 152 -22.93 -8.13 -6.53
C VAL A 152 -22.64 -6.76 -7.13
N ALA A 153 -21.74 -6.74 -8.11
CA ALA A 153 -21.51 -5.62 -9.00
C ALA A 153 -21.78 -6.07 -10.45
N SER A 154 -22.43 -5.22 -11.24
CA SER A 154 -22.76 -5.50 -12.63
C SER A 154 -22.17 -4.45 -13.56
N THR A 155 -21.76 -4.85 -14.76
CA THR A 155 -21.35 -3.93 -15.82
C THR A 155 -22.54 -3.17 -16.43
N GLY A 156 -23.78 -3.58 -16.10
CA GLY A 156 -24.94 -3.15 -16.87
C GLY A 156 -25.00 -3.78 -18.27
N THR A 157 -25.88 -3.24 -19.13
CA THR A 157 -26.02 -3.69 -20.51
C THR A 157 -24.99 -3.01 -21.40
N LEU A 158 -24.18 -3.81 -22.09
CA LEU A 158 -23.15 -3.38 -23.05
C LEU A 158 -23.60 -3.69 -24.49
N ARG A 159 -22.89 -3.16 -25.48
CA ARG A 159 -23.02 -3.63 -26.86
C ARG A 159 -22.52 -5.07 -26.93
N SER A 160 -23.03 -5.86 -27.88
CA SER A 160 -22.50 -7.21 -28.13
C SER A 160 -21.06 -7.11 -28.68
N GLY A 161 -20.12 -7.80 -28.05
CA GLY A 161 -18.70 -7.74 -28.44
C GLY A 161 -17.77 -8.27 -27.37
N ALA A 162 -16.47 -8.12 -27.63
CA ALA A 162 -15.42 -8.38 -26.65
C ALA A 162 -15.29 -7.19 -25.71
N HIS A 163 -15.22 -7.47 -24.43
CA HIS A 163 -15.11 -6.47 -23.37
C HIS A 163 -14.06 -6.89 -22.33
N THR A 164 -13.49 -5.90 -21.64
CA THR A 164 -12.66 -6.10 -20.46
C THR A 164 -13.33 -5.42 -19.27
N VAL A 165 -13.55 -6.17 -18.19
CA VAL A 165 -14.04 -5.63 -16.93
C VAL A 165 -12.91 -5.63 -15.91
N THR A 166 -12.74 -4.50 -15.20
CA THR A 166 -11.80 -4.35 -14.10
C THR A 166 -12.56 -3.92 -12.85
N ALA A 167 -12.32 -4.61 -11.74
CA ALA A 167 -12.90 -4.31 -10.44
C ALA A 167 -11.78 -4.10 -9.43
N VAL A 168 -11.70 -2.92 -8.83
CA VAL A 168 -10.62 -2.51 -7.91
C VAL A 168 -11.19 -2.02 -6.59
N LYS A 169 -10.64 -2.50 -5.49
CA LYS A 169 -10.95 -2.00 -4.14
C LYS A 169 -10.42 -0.59 -3.96
N LEU A 170 -11.29 0.34 -3.58
CA LEU A 170 -10.99 1.77 -3.53
C LEU A 170 -10.54 2.27 -2.15
N ASN A 171 -11.06 1.69 -1.08
CA ASN A 171 -10.79 2.12 0.30
C ASN A 171 -9.80 1.19 1.03
N GLU A 172 -9.28 1.65 2.15
CA GLU A 172 -8.32 0.88 2.95
C GLU A 172 -8.97 -0.30 3.73
N ALA A 173 -8.11 -1.16 4.30
CA ALA A 173 -8.53 -2.39 4.97
C ALA A 173 -9.30 -2.14 6.26
N SER A 174 -9.01 -1.07 7.00
CA SER A 174 -9.68 -0.71 8.25
C SER A 174 -11.17 -0.38 8.07
N LEU A 175 -11.55 0.10 6.88
CA LEU A 175 -12.91 0.53 6.56
C LEU A 175 -13.75 -0.54 5.85
N GLY A 176 -13.11 -1.57 5.30
CA GLY A 176 -13.81 -2.68 4.70
C GLY A 176 -12.91 -3.64 3.92
N THR A 177 -13.24 -4.92 3.96
CA THR A 177 -12.60 -5.99 3.19
C THR A 177 -13.63 -6.89 2.56
N ALA A 178 -13.31 -7.48 1.40
CA ALA A 178 -14.21 -8.37 0.69
C ALA A 178 -13.45 -9.55 0.08
N LYS A 179 -14.14 -10.67 -0.08
CA LYS A 179 -13.68 -11.81 -0.87
C LYS A 179 -14.32 -11.74 -2.25
N PHE A 180 -13.54 -11.86 -3.31
CA PHE A 180 -14.05 -12.06 -4.66
C PHE A 180 -14.43 -13.52 -4.86
N ASN A 181 -15.66 -13.77 -5.35
CA ASN A 181 -16.21 -15.12 -5.52
C ASN A 181 -16.29 -15.57 -6.99
N GLY A 182 -16.12 -14.63 -7.93
CA GLY A 182 -16.11 -14.98 -9.36
C GLY A 182 -16.82 -13.97 -10.26
N ILE A 183 -16.69 -14.23 -11.57
CA ILE A 183 -17.36 -13.47 -12.63
C ILE A 183 -18.27 -14.43 -13.41
N SER A 184 -19.51 -14.01 -13.62
CA SER A 184 -20.47 -14.71 -14.47
C SER A 184 -20.73 -13.91 -15.74
N THR A 185 -20.58 -14.57 -16.90
CA THR A 185 -20.84 -14.04 -18.25
C THR A 185 -21.50 -15.11 -19.10
N ALA A 186 -22.15 -14.73 -20.20
CA ALA A 186 -22.84 -15.68 -21.06
C ALA A 186 -21.89 -16.67 -21.78
N ASN A 187 -20.67 -16.25 -22.13
CA ASN A 187 -19.76 -17.01 -23.01
C ASN A 187 -18.43 -17.36 -22.36
N GLY A 188 -18.34 -17.27 -21.01
CA GLY A 188 -17.08 -17.52 -20.29
C GLY A 188 -16.08 -16.36 -20.40
N LEU A 189 -14.87 -16.58 -19.86
CA LEU A 189 -13.80 -15.59 -19.80
C LEU A 189 -12.68 -15.94 -20.78
N THR A 190 -11.98 -14.91 -21.25
CA THR A 190 -10.79 -15.03 -22.08
C THR A 190 -9.60 -14.43 -21.33
N PRO A 191 -8.46 -15.15 -21.23
CA PRO A 191 -7.25 -14.61 -20.61
C PRO A 191 -6.77 -13.34 -21.33
N ILE A 192 -6.29 -12.36 -20.57
CA ILE A 192 -5.70 -11.11 -21.08
C ILE A 192 -4.23 -11.03 -20.71
N ALA A 193 -3.42 -10.46 -21.60
CA ALA A 193 -2.02 -10.21 -21.28
C ALA A 193 -1.91 -9.17 -20.16
N ALA A 194 -1.14 -9.48 -19.12
CA ALA A 194 -0.81 -8.50 -18.10
C ALA A 194 0.31 -7.56 -18.60
N PRO A 195 0.32 -6.29 -18.20
CA PRO A 195 1.49 -5.43 -18.36
C PRO A 195 2.73 -6.11 -17.80
N SER A 196 3.86 -5.98 -18.50
CA SER A 196 5.15 -6.51 -18.01
C SER A 196 5.77 -5.65 -16.90
N ARG A 197 5.44 -4.36 -16.87
CA ARG A 197 5.93 -3.38 -15.89
C ARG A 197 5.16 -3.52 -14.58
N ARG A 198 5.86 -3.43 -13.45
CA ARG A 198 5.26 -3.51 -12.11
C ARG A 198 5.92 -2.53 -11.16
N ILE A 199 5.11 -1.84 -10.35
CA ILE A 199 5.56 -0.91 -9.31
C ILE A 199 4.86 -1.30 -8.00
N GLU A 200 5.62 -1.40 -6.91
CA GLU A 200 5.07 -1.53 -5.56
C GLU A 200 5.16 -0.19 -4.84
N PHE A 201 4.03 0.27 -4.29
CA PHE A 201 3.95 1.49 -3.50
C PHE A 201 3.71 1.14 -2.04
N ILE A 202 4.57 1.65 -1.16
CA ILE A 202 4.49 1.45 0.28
C ILE A 202 4.26 2.81 0.93
N GLY A 203 3.18 2.95 1.71
CA GLY A 203 2.85 4.25 2.27
C GLY A 203 1.76 4.27 3.32
N ASP A 204 1.36 5.46 3.66
CA ASP A 204 0.35 5.77 4.67
C ASP A 204 -0.99 6.22 4.04
N SER A 205 -1.71 7.11 4.71
CA SER A 205 -2.99 7.68 4.25
C SER A 205 -2.90 8.39 2.90
N ILE A 206 -1.75 8.99 2.58
CA ILE A 206 -1.53 9.67 1.29
C ILE A 206 -1.59 8.63 0.17
N THR A 207 -0.94 7.49 0.34
CA THR A 207 -0.92 6.40 -0.64
C THR A 207 -2.25 5.63 -0.71
N VAL A 208 -3.00 5.58 0.39
CA VAL A 208 -4.39 5.05 0.43
C VAL A 208 -5.34 5.87 -0.43
N GLY A 209 -5.15 7.19 -0.50
CA GLY A 209 -6.13 8.14 -1.03
C GLY A 209 -7.20 8.52 -0.01
N TYR A 210 -6.77 8.69 1.25
CA TYR A 210 -7.60 9.14 2.37
C TYR A 210 -8.26 10.48 2.06
N GLY A 211 -9.59 10.51 2.08
CA GLY A 211 -10.36 11.73 1.86
C GLY A 211 -10.21 12.39 0.49
N VAL A 212 -9.57 11.73 -0.49
CA VAL A 212 -9.24 12.31 -1.81
C VAL A 212 -10.48 12.76 -2.61
N GLU A 213 -11.66 12.19 -2.35
CA GLU A 213 -12.92 12.58 -3.00
C GLU A 213 -13.72 13.58 -2.16
N GLY A 214 -13.24 13.94 -0.98
CA GLY A 214 -13.79 15.00 -0.17
C GLY A 214 -13.22 16.38 -0.54
N VAL A 215 -13.82 17.42 0.04
CA VAL A 215 -13.34 18.81 -0.06
C VAL A 215 -13.30 19.37 1.34
N SER A 216 -12.11 19.78 1.79
CA SER A 216 -11.91 20.36 3.12
C SER A 216 -12.76 21.65 3.32
N PRO A 217 -13.42 21.82 4.51
CA PRO A 217 -13.34 20.98 5.69
C PRO A 217 -14.29 19.77 5.62
N CYS A 218 -13.77 18.58 5.79
CA CYS A 218 -14.54 17.34 5.93
C CYS A 218 -13.73 16.31 6.71
N THR A 219 -14.43 15.32 7.27
CA THR A 219 -13.83 14.15 7.90
C THR A 219 -13.94 12.95 6.98
N ASN A 220 -12.87 12.19 6.86
CA ASN A 220 -12.83 11.01 5.99
C ASN A 220 -13.80 9.91 6.43
N ASN A 221 -14.24 9.16 5.45
CA ASN A 221 -14.98 7.91 5.61
C ASN A 221 -14.77 7.02 4.37
N SER A 222 -15.27 5.78 4.41
CA SER A 222 -15.06 4.80 3.34
C SER A 222 -15.50 5.27 1.94
N SER A 223 -16.47 6.19 1.85
CA SER A 223 -16.95 6.69 0.57
C SER A 223 -16.09 7.80 -0.03
N LEU A 224 -15.21 8.39 0.77
CA LEU A 224 -14.33 9.51 0.36
C LEU A 224 -12.91 9.06 0.04
N GLU A 225 -12.58 7.78 0.26
CA GLU A 225 -11.33 7.19 -0.17
C GLU A 225 -11.39 6.66 -1.60
N ASN A 226 -10.30 6.84 -2.34
CA ASN A 226 -10.20 6.30 -3.68
C ASN A 226 -8.74 6.02 -4.09
N ALA A 227 -8.32 4.76 -3.97
CA ALA A 227 -6.99 4.30 -4.34
C ALA A 227 -6.63 4.58 -5.82
N GLN A 228 -7.62 4.63 -6.72
CA GLN A 228 -7.38 4.91 -8.14
C GLN A 228 -7.12 6.39 -8.45
N LYS A 229 -7.36 7.29 -7.48
CA LYS A 229 -7.09 8.74 -7.62
C LYS A 229 -5.79 9.18 -6.95
N THR A 230 -5.03 8.24 -6.40
CA THR A 230 -3.75 8.53 -5.75
C THR A 230 -2.63 8.76 -6.75
N TYR A 231 -1.59 9.45 -6.32
CA TYR A 231 -0.36 9.61 -7.08
C TYR A 231 0.18 8.27 -7.56
N ALA A 232 0.06 7.22 -6.74
CA ALA A 232 0.54 5.88 -7.02
C ALA A 232 -0.18 5.24 -8.22
N ALA A 233 -1.51 5.21 -8.20
CA ALA A 233 -2.31 4.67 -9.29
C ALA A 233 -2.16 5.49 -10.58
N LEU A 234 -2.11 6.83 -10.47
CA LEU A 234 -1.92 7.74 -11.61
C LEU A 234 -0.53 7.55 -12.26
N THR A 235 0.53 7.38 -11.46
CA THR A 235 1.89 7.07 -11.95
C THR A 235 1.91 5.72 -12.66
N ALA A 236 1.35 4.68 -12.04
CA ALA A 236 1.30 3.35 -12.66
C ALA A 236 0.53 3.38 -13.99
N GLN A 237 -0.59 4.07 -14.05
CA GLN A 237 -1.37 4.27 -15.29
C GLN A 237 -0.54 4.99 -16.36
N ALA A 238 0.13 6.08 -16.01
CA ALA A 238 0.95 6.86 -16.95
C ALA A 238 2.14 6.07 -17.52
N LEU A 239 2.63 5.07 -16.76
CA LEU A 239 3.73 4.20 -17.15
C LEU A 239 3.26 2.86 -17.78
N GLY A 240 1.96 2.61 -17.86
CA GLY A 240 1.42 1.35 -18.34
C GLY A 240 1.84 0.16 -17.46
N ALA A 241 1.96 0.37 -16.15
CA ALA A 241 2.43 -0.62 -15.20
C ALA A 241 1.29 -1.20 -14.34
N GLN A 242 1.44 -2.47 -13.95
CA GLN A 242 0.70 -3.00 -12.81
C GLN A 242 1.23 -2.38 -11.51
N TYR A 243 0.39 -2.30 -10.48
CA TYR A 243 0.83 -1.80 -9.19
C TYR A 243 0.28 -2.59 -8.01
N ASP A 244 1.04 -2.59 -6.93
CA ASP A 244 0.63 -3.06 -5.63
C ASP A 244 0.65 -1.87 -4.66
N LEU A 245 -0.46 -1.61 -3.95
CA LEU A 245 -0.52 -0.58 -2.89
C LEU A 245 -0.49 -1.26 -1.52
N ILE A 246 0.63 -1.11 -0.82
CA ILE A 246 0.78 -1.58 0.55
C ILE A 246 0.71 -0.35 1.44
N ALA A 247 -0.52 0.06 1.72
CA ALA A 247 -0.77 1.34 2.36
C ALA A 247 -1.88 1.24 3.42
N TRP A 248 -1.70 1.98 4.52
CA TRP A 248 -2.65 2.03 5.62
C TRP A 248 -2.54 3.37 6.35
N SER A 249 -3.67 4.04 6.55
CA SER A 249 -3.73 5.36 7.19
C SER A 249 -3.20 5.33 8.62
N GLY A 250 -2.47 6.38 8.98
CA GLY A 250 -1.89 6.52 10.32
C GLY A 250 -0.63 5.68 10.57
N LYS A 251 -0.16 4.89 9.61
CA LYS A 251 1.03 4.05 9.78
C LYS A 251 2.30 4.77 9.40
N GLY A 252 3.34 4.58 10.22
CA GLY A 252 4.67 5.13 9.99
C GLY A 252 5.72 4.05 9.78
N LEU A 253 6.93 4.50 9.56
CA LEU A 253 8.12 3.66 9.46
C LEU A 253 8.54 3.12 10.84
N LEU A 254 8.62 4.01 11.82
CA LEU A 254 9.03 3.72 13.20
C LEU A 254 7.88 3.78 14.19
N ARG A 255 7.02 4.76 14.02
CA ARG A 255 5.92 5.03 14.92
C ARG A 255 4.69 5.50 14.15
N ASN A 256 3.54 5.01 14.56
CA ASN A 256 2.28 5.37 13.96
C ASN A 256 1.86 6.79 14.36
N SER A 257 0.78 7.32 13.79
CA SER A 257 0.32 8.68 14.05
C SER A 257 0.13 8.99 15.55
N ALA A 258 0.42 10.20 15.94
CA ALA A 258 0.05 10.70 17.26
C ALA A 258 -1.47 10.89 17.29
N SER A 259 -2.14 10.12 18.12
CA SER A 259 -3.59 10.19 18.36
C SER A 259 -3.86 10.34 19.84
N VAL A 260 -5.12 10.52 20.23
CA VAL A 260 -5.53 10.62 21.66
C VAL A 260 -4.99 9.46 22.49
N LYS A 261 -4.86 8.28 21.91
CA LYS A 261 -4.19 7.12 22.50
C LYS A 261 -3.03 6.72 21.61
N PRO A 262 -1.86 6.36 22.19
CA PRO A 262 -0.75 5.84 21.41
C PRO A 262 -1.18 4.64 20.57
N ASP A 263 -0.94 4.68 19.25
CA ASP A 263 -1.14 3.52 18.38
C ASP A 263 0.11 2.63 18.47
N THR A 264 0.00 1.55 19.24
CA THR A 264 1.04 0.53 19.42
C THR A 264 0.94 -0.63 18.44
N SER A 265 0.04 -0.56 17.47
CA SER A 265 -0.09 -1.60 16.45
C SER A 265 1.09 -1.61 15.48
N SER A 266 1.13 -2.61 14.60
CA SER A 266 2.23 -2.80 13.64
C SER A 266 2.47 -1.55 12.80
N THR A 267 3.74 -1.18 12.61
CA THR A 267 4.20 -0.16 11.67
C THR A 267 4.32 -0.72 10.25
N MET A 268 4.52 0.15 9.25
CA MET A 268 4.54 -0.28 7.84
C MET A 268 5.59 -1.35 7.50
N PRO A 269 6.81 -1.37 8.04
CA PRO A 269 7.75 -2.46 7.78
C PRO A 269 7.22 -3.85 8.16
N ILE A 270 6.41 -3.96 9.23
CA ILE A 270 5.76 -5.20 9.63
C ILE A 270 4.55 -5.49 8.73
N LEU A 271 3.73 -4.49 8.45
CA LEU A 271 2.57 -4.64 7.58
C LEU A 271 2.96 -5.02 6.16
N TRP A 272 4.09 -4.52 5.66
CA TRP A 272 4.61 -4.85 4.34
C TRP A 272 4.87 -6.35 4.14
N THR A 273 5.12 -7.10 5.22
CA THR A 273 5.32 -8.56 5.13
C THR A 273 4.02 -9.36 4.99
N ARG A 274 2.84 -8.71 5.02
CA ARG A 274 1.56 -9.40 4.99
C ARG A 274 1.00 -9.55 3.57
N LEU A 275 0.38 -10.70 3.31
CA LEU A 275 -0.48 -10.91 2.13
C LEU A 275 -1.84 -10.23 2.36
N ALA A 276 -2.51 -10.53 3.47
CA ALA A 276 -3.75 -9.88 3.87
C ALA A 276 -3.46 -8.81 4.94
N ALA A 277 -3.82 -7.56 4.67
CA ALA A 277 -3.51 -6.42 5.53
C ALA A 277 -3.93 -6.62 6.99
N THR A 278 -5.12 -7.18 7.21
CA THR A 278 -5.75 -7.33 8.52
C THR A 278 -5.36 -8.59 9.30
N ASP A 279 -4.61 -9.50 8.67
CA ASP A 279 -4.22 -10.76 9.30
C ASP A 279 -2.71 -10.83 9.49
N ALA A 280 -2.26 -10.82 10.74
CA ALA A 280 -0.84 -10.89 11.09
C ALA A 280 -0.18 -12.24 10.73
N ASN A 281 -0.97 -13.31 10.59
CA ASN A 281 -0.50 -14.64 10.24
C ASN A 281 -0.49 -14.88 8.73
N SER A 282 -1.11 -14.00 7.95
CA SER A 282 -1.14 -14.08 6.49
C SER A 282 0.11 -13.42 5.91
N LEU A 283 1.21 -14.15 5.87
CA LEU A 283 2.48 -13.67 5.36
C LEU A 283 2.51 -13.70 3.82
N TYR A 284 3.17 -12.70 3.24
CA TYR A 284 3.44 -12.64 1.81
C TYR A 284 4.74 -13.36 1.50
N ASP A 285 4.73 -14.25 0.53
CA ASP A 285 5.88 -15.10 0.17
C ASP A 285 6.84 -14.46 -0.85
N PHE A 286 6.52 -13.23 -1.32
CA PHE A 286 7.32 -12.48 -2.29
C PHE A 286 7.66 -13.30 -3.56
N PRO A 287 6.67 -13.82 -4.29
CA PRO A 287 6.91 -14.74 -5.38
C PRO A 287 7.69 -14.09 -6.53
N ALA A 288 8.60 -14.85 -7.14
CA ALA A 288 9.45 -14.37 -8.23
C ALA A 288 8.67 -13.80 -9.43
N SER A 289 7.45 -14.28 -9.66
CA SER A 289 6.55 -13.77 -10.71
C SER A 289 5.97 -12.38 -10.43
N ARG A 290 6.19 -11.82 -9.23
CA ARG A 290 5.65 -10.53 -8.81
C ARG A 290 6.73 -9.58 -8.28
N ILE A 291 7.98 -9.79 -8.65
CA ILE A 291 9.06 -8.83 -8.34
C ILE A 291 8.77 -7.53 -9.09
N PRO A 292 8.70 -6.39 -8.40
CA PRO A 292 8.51 -5.09 -9.05
C PRO A 292 9.80 -4.58 -9.71
N ASP A 293 9.64 -3.78 -10.77
CA ASP A 293 10.74 -3.04 -11.38
C ASP A 293 11.15 -1.85 -10.50
N ALA A 294 10.17 -1.26 -9.79
CA ALA A 294 10.41 -0.19 -8.82
C ALA A 294 9.60 -0.38 -7.53
N VAL A 295 10.15 0.10 -6.42
CA VAL A 295 9.48 0.26 -5.13
C VAL A 295 9.48 1.74 -4.77
N VAL A 296 8.31 2.30 -4.52
CA VAL A 296 8.14 3.70 -4.11
C VAL A 296 7.70 3.72 -2.65
N ILE A 297 8.44 4.42 -1.80
CA ILE A 297 8.18 4.49 -0.36
C ILE A 297 7.86 5.92 0.04
N ASN A 298 6.62 6.18 0.45
CA ASN A 298 6.18 7.47 0.98
C ASN A 298 5.73 7.28 2.44
N LEU A 299 6.68 7.41 3.36
CA LEU A 299 6.50 7.27 4.80
C LEU A 299 7.23 8.40 5.52
N GLY A 300 6.75 8.76 6.70
CA GLY A 300 7.34 9.81 7.53
C GLY A 300 6.31 10.79 8.07
N THR A 301 5.21 11.02 7.37
CA THR A 301 4.13 11.90 7.84
C THR A 301 3.75 11.58 9.28
N ASN A 302 3.45 10.31 9.55
CA ASN A 302 3.04 9.86 10.88
C ASN A 302 4.22 9.82 11.86
N ASP A 303 5.42 9.56 11.38
CA ASP A 303 6.62 9.51 12.20
C ASP A 303 6.96 10.91 12.76
N PHE A 304 6.89 11.94 11.94
CA PHE A 304 7.17 13.32 12.32
C PHE A 304 6.02 13.98 13.08
N THR A 305 4.76 13.55 12.88
CA THR A 305 3.64 14.05 13.66
C THR A 305 3.78 13.62 15.13
N TYR A 306 3.90 14.58 16.04
CA TYR A 306 4.07 14.31 17.48
C TYR A 306 2.97 14.91 18.38
N ILE A 307 2.02 15.63 17.80
CA ILE A 307 0.88 16.20 18.52
C ILE A 307 -0.38 15.48 18.07
N GLY A 308 -1.07 14.82 19.01
CA GLY A 308 -2.41 14.28 18.83
C GLY A 308 -3.45 15.28 19.36
N TYR A 309 -4.58 15.39 18.68
CA TYR A 309 -5.65 16.31 19.06
C TYR A 309 -6.91 15.54 19.45
N ALA A 310 -7.62 16.03 20.45
CA ALA A 310 -8.98 15.61 20.78
C ALA A 310 -9.99 16.20 19.77
N ALA A 311 -11.24 15.71 19.79
CA ALA A 311 -12.28 16.17 18.88
C ALA A 311 -12.62 17.67 19.01
N ASP A 312 -12.35 18.28 20.16
CA ASP A 312 -12.51 19.72 20.42
C ASP A 312 -11.30 20.57 19.97
N GLY A 313 -10.29 19.94 19.36
CA GLY A 313 -9.09 20.59 18.87
C GLY A 313 -8.01 20.82 19.93
N THR A 314 -8.20 20.35 21.17
CA THR A 314 -7.16 20.44 22.19
C THR A 314 -6.08 19.39 22.00
N ALA A 315 -4.80 19.75 22.21
CA ALA A 315 -3.69 18.81 22.21
C ALA A 315 -3.88 17.81 23.37
N SER A 316 -4.06 16.53 23.04
CA SER A 316 -4.42 15.49 24.01
C SER A 316 -3.32 14.44 24.20
N ASN A 317 -2.42 14.32 23.22
CA ASN A 317 -1.29 13.43 23.28
C ASN A 317 -0.11 14.09 22.58
N VAL A 318 0.89 14.47 23.36
CA VAL A 318 2.14 15.06 22.86
C VAL A 318 3.25 14.07 23.18
N ARG A 319 3.95 13.63 22.15
CA ARG A 319 5.15 12.78 22.27
C ARG A 319 6.38 13.58 21.85
N ASP A 320 7.56 13.11 22.20
CA ASP A 320 8.79 13.76 21.80
C ASP A 320 8.90 13.87 20.28
N PRO A 321 9.42 15.00 19.74
CA PRO A 321 9.82 15.11 18.36
C PRO A 321 10.70 13.93 17.93
N LEU A 322 10.62 13.52 16.67
CA LEU A 322 11.43 12.42 16.17
C LEU A 322 12.87 12.89 15.95
N ASP A 323 13.83 12.13 16.48
CA ASP A 323 15.25 12.30 16.10
C ASP A 323 15.45 11.85 14.63
N PRO A 324 15.88 12.76 13.73
CA PRO A 324 16.09 12.42 12.33
C PRO A 324 17.13 11.32 12.12
N ASN A 325 18.10 11.15 13.01
CA ASN A 325 19.10 10.07 12.93
C ASN A 325 18.47 8.70 13.20
N VAL A 326 17.52 8.63 14.13
CA VAL A 326 16.75 7.40 14.41
C VAL A 326 15.86 7.05 13.22
N TYR A 327 15.24 8.06 12.60
CA TYR A 327 14.46 7.87 11.37
C TYR A 327 15.31 7.37 10.20
N GLN A 328 16.49 8.00 9.98
CA GLN A 328 17.46 7.56 8.98
C GLN A 328 17.88 6.09 9.20
N ALA A 329 18.25 5.71 10.41
CA ALA A 329 18.66 4.35 10.73
C ALA A 329 17.54 3.32 10.46
N ALA A 330 16.30 3.67 10.77
CA ALA A 330 15.14 2.82 10.49
C ALA A 330 14.87 2.66 8.98
N TYR A 331 15.03 3.73 8.21
CA TYR A 331 14.92 3.64 6.74
C TYR A 331 15.99 2.72 6.17
N VAL A 332 17.25 2.88 6.57
CA VAL A 332 18.36 2.00 6.15
C VAL A 332 18.02 0.53 6.42
N ALA A 333 17.52 0.23 7.63
CA ALA A 333 17.13 -1.13 7.99
C ALA A 333 15.94 -1.64 7.16
N PHE A 334 14.96 -0.80 6.88
CA PHE A 334 13.81 -1.18 6.07
C PHE A 334 14.20 -1.42 4.61
N ILE A 335 14.99 -0.53 4.02
CA ILE A 335 15.48 -0.68 2.64
C ILE A 335 16.32 -1.94 2.50
N ALA A 336 17.14 -2.30 3.49
CA ALA A 336 17.89 -3.57 3.47
C ALA A 336 16.93 -4.78 3.35
N ASN A 337 15.80 -4.77 4.06
CA ASN A 337 14.77 -5.81 3.92
C ASN A 337 14.09 -5.79 2.55
N VAL A 338 13.79 -4.61 2.00
CA VAL A 338 13.23 -4.46 0.65
C VAL A 338 14.20 -5.01 -0.39
N ARG A 339 15.49 -4.65 -0.28
CA ARG A 339 16.54 -5.09 -1.20
C ARG A 339 16.77 -6.61 -1.18
N LEU A 340 16.63 -7.25 0.00
CA LEU A 340 16.67 -8.72 0.10
C LEU A 340 15.55 -9.40 -0.71
N ARG A 341 14.39 -8.79 -0.81
CA ARG A 341 13.24 -9.33 -1.57
C ARG A 341 13.29 -8.92 -3.03
N TYR A 342 13.76 -7.73 -3.32
CA TYR A 342 13.76 -7.10 -4.63
C TYR A 342 15.17 -6.60 -4.99
N PRO A 343 16.13 -7.50 -5.29
CA PRO A 343 17.55 -7.16 -5.42
C PRO A 343 17.87 -6.18 -6.55
N ASN A 344 17.01 -6.10 -7.57
CA ASN A 344 17.24 -5.28 -8.76
C ASN A 344 16.28 -4.11 -8.91
N ALA A 345 15.27 -3.96 -8.06
CA ALA A 345 14.29 -2.89 -8.18
C ALA A 345 14.94 -1.51 -7.98
N VAL A 346 14.47 -0.52 -8.72
CA VAL A 346 14.71 0.89 -8.39
C VAL A 346 13.91 1.20 -7.12
N ILE A 347 14.46 1.97 -6.18
CA ILE A 347 13.79 2.36 -4.94
C ILE A 347 13.72 3.88 -4.88
N GLU A 348 12.50 4.41 -4.85
CA GLU A 348 12.24 5.84 -4.70
C GLU A 348 11.78 6.15 -3.28
N LEU A 349 12.51 7.01 -2.58
CA LEU A 349 12.17 7.52 -1.26
C LEU A 349 11.49 8.87 -1.40
N CYS A 350 10.19 8.94 -1.13
CA CYS A 350 9.43 10.17 -1.33
C CYS A 350 9.28 10.94 -0.01
N SER A 351 9.50 12.26 -0.05
CA SER A 351 9.15 13.15 1.05
C SER A 351 7.63 13.24 1.19
N SER A 352 7.15 13.67 2.36
CA SER A 352 5.71 13.85 2.60
C SER A 352 5.24 15.25 2.21
N PRO A 353 4.23 15.39 1.34
CA PRO A 353 3.67 16.70 1.03
C PRO A 353 2.88 17.31 2.22
N MET A 354 2.58 16.54 3.25
CA MET A 354 1.89 17.02 4.44
C MET A 354 2.82 17.58 5.53
N LEU A 355 4.14 17.40 5.39
CA LEU A 355 5.12 18.04 6.25
C LEU A 355 5.46 19.43 5.71
N SER A 356 5.72 20.38 6.60
CA SER A 356 6.10 21.74 6.21
C SER A 356 7.21 22.31 7.10
N ASP A 357 7.89 23.34 6.60
CA ASP A 357 8.91 24.05 7.36
C ASP A 357 8.35 25.17 8.24
N SER A 358 7.03 25.34 8.27
CA SER A 358 6.35 26.35 9.10
C SER A 358 5.52 25.75 10.24
N TYR A 359 5.16 24.48 10.16
CA TYR A 359 4.37 23.78 11.17
C TYR A 359 5.07 22.49 11.62
N PRO A 360 5.03 22.16 12.93
CA PRO A 360 4.41 22.90 14.04
C PRO A 360 5.19 24.15 14.42
N SER A 361 6.46 24.24 14.05
CA SER A 361 7.28 25.45 14.23
C SER A 361 8.35 25.56 13.13
N ALA A 362 8.75 26.78 12.77
CA ALA A 362 9.82 27.00 11.80
C ALA A 362 11.20 26.48 12.27
N ALA A 363 11.38 26.31 13.59
CA ALA A 363 12.63 25.77 14.12
C ALA A 363 12.80 24.28 13.84
N GLU A 364 11.71 23.54 13.62
CA GLU A 364 11.73 22.11 13.31
C GLU A 364 11.92 21.86 11.83
N ALA A 365 11.41 22.75 10.97
CA ALA A 365 11.49 22.66 9.52
C ALA A 365 11.29 21.20 9.03
N GLN A 366 10.12 20.61 9.36
CA GLN A 366 9.90 19.17 9.28
C GLN A 366 10.07 18.61 7.88
N HIS A 367 9.66 19.39 6.84
CA HIS A 367 9.85 18.96 5.44
C HIS A 367 11.33 18.88 5.08
N THR A 368 12.10 19.96 5.32
CA THR A 368 13.54 20.00 5.09
C THR A 368 14.29 18.96 5.93
N THR A 369 13.87 18.74 7.17
CA THR A 369 14.45 17.73 8.06
C THR A 369 14.25 16.31 7.53
N GLN A 370 13.04 15.98 7.07
CA GLN A 370 12.77 14.69 6.42
C GLN A 370 13.59 14.51 5.15
N LEU A 371 13.60 15.51 4.28
CA LEU A 371 14.33 15.47 3.01
C LEU A 371 15.84 15.28 3.23
N THR A 372 16.40 15.96 4.23
CA THR A 372 17.79 15.80 4.63
C THR A 372 18.09 14.37 5.09
N ALA A 373 17.21 13.79 5.91
CA ALA A 373 17.36 12.41 6.39
C ALA A 373 17.26 11.40 5.23
N LEU A 374 16.33 11.58 4.27
CA LEU A 374 16.22 10.70 3.11
C LEU A 374 17.47 10.75 2.22
N ASN A 375 18.02 11.95 1.97
CA ASN A 375 19.28 12.08 1.24
C ASN A 375 20.46 11.43 1.99
N ALA A 376 20.50 11.52 3.32
CA ALA A 376 21.50 10.85 4.14
C ALA A 376 21.36 9.32 4.06
N VAL A 377 20.15 8.76 3.99
CA VAL A 377 19.91 7.34 3.74
C VAL A 377 20.53 6.90 2.42
N VAL A 378 20.25 7.62 1.32
CA VAL A 378 20.80 7.30 -0.01
C VAL A 378 22.32 7.36 0.00
N ALA A 379 22.89 8.41 0.60
CA ALA A 379 24.34 8.57 0.71
C ALA A 379 25.00 7.44 1.53
N GLN A 380 24.35 7.01 2.64
CA GLN A 380 24.85 5.94 3.48
C GLN A 380 24.80 4.58 2.78
N LEU A 381 23.76 4.29 2.01
CA LEU A 381 23.61 3.03 1.31
C LEU A 381 24.50 2.91 0.08
N GLY A 382 24.79 4.02 -0.60
CA GLY A 382 25.65 4.06 -1.78
C GLY A 382 25.15 3.18 -2.94
N ASP A 383 23.86 2.85 -2.97
CA ASP A 383 23.22 2.05 -4.02
C ASP A 383 22.70 2.97 -5.12
N ALA A 384 23.26 2.84 -6.34
CA ALA A 384 22.91 3.66 -7.50
C ALA A 384 21.46 3.51 -7.98
N LYS A 385 20.69 2.56 -7.43
CA LYS A 385 19.27 2.35 -7.73
C LYS A 385 18.34 2.87 -6.62
N ILE A 386 18.85 3.70 -5.72
CA ILE A 386 18.05 4.31 -4.65
C ILE A 386 18.10 5.82 -4.82
N HIS A 387 16.95 6.45 -4.99
CA HIS A 387 16.82 7.88 -5.25
C HIS A 387 15.85 8.53 -4.26
N VAL A 388 15.89 9.86 -4.20
CA VAL A 388 14.94 10.66 -3.42
C VAL A 388 14.04 11.44 -4.38
N VAL A 389 12.74 11.37 -4.18
CA VAL A 389 11.75 12.22 -4.86
C VAL A 389 11.19 13.20 -3.85
N ASP A 390 11.44 14.47 -4.07
CA ASP A 390 10.88 15.53 -3.23
C ASP A 390 9.46 15.86 -3.72
N PHE A 391 8.46 15.47 -2.92
CA PHE A 391 7.09 15.97 -3.06
C PHE A 391 6.97 17.28 -2.27
N PRO A 392 6.86 18.43 -2.94
CA PRO A 392 6.77 19.71 -2.25
C PRO A 392 5.65 19.73 -1.23
N THR A 393 5.83 20.51 -0.16
CA THR A 393 4.72 20.76 0.79
C THR A 393 3.47 21.22 0.05
N GLN A 394 2.35 20.51 0.24
CA GLN A 394 1.09 20.84 -0.40
C GLN A 394 0.62 22.25 -0.06
N ALA A 395 0.04 22.94 -1.03
CA ALA A 395 -0.59 24.22 -0.79
C ALA A 395 -1.88 24.00 0.01
N VAL A 396 -1.95 24.53 1.23
CA VAL A 396 -3.18 24.53 2.03
C VAL A 396 -4.12 25.61 1.52
N ALA A 397 -4.68 25.42 0.33
CA ALA A 397 -5.69 26.31 -0.21
C ALA A 397 -7.09 25.79 0.15
N SER A 398 -7.93 26.67 0.69
CA SER A 398 -9.32 26.34 0.99
C SER A 398 -10.02 25.76 -0.25
N GLY A 399 -10.58 24.55 -0.12
CA GLY A 399 -11.35 23.88 -1.16
C GLY A 399 -10.53 23.07 -2.18
N GLN A 400 -9.21 22.91 -2.00
CA GLN A 400 -8.35 22.09 -2.88
C GLN A 400 -7.89 20.79 -2.22
N ASN A 401 -7.78 20.79 -0.88
CA ASN A 401 -7.39 19.60 -0.14
C ASN A 401 -8.57 18.63 0.04
N GLY A 402 -8.25 17.37 0.18
CA GLY A 402 -9.17 16.34 0.62
C GLY A 402 -9.56 16.52 2.09
N CYS A 403 -10.25 15.53 2.65
CA CYS A 403 -10.65 15.58 4.06
C CYS A 403 -9.43 15.59 5.00
N ASP A 404 -9.63 16.20 6.18
CA ASP A 404 -8.63 16.22 7.26
C ASP A 404 -7.25 16.71 6.77
N ALA A 405 -7.24 17.73 5.90
CA ALA A 405 -6.05 18.35 5.30
C ALA A 405 -5.15 17.39 4.48
N HIS A 406 -5.65 16.25 4.04
CA HIS A 406 -4.90 15.36 3.15
C HIS A 406 -4.84 15.89 1.71
N PRO A 407 -3.91 15.38 0.89
CA PRO A 407 -3.84 15.76 -0.53
C PRO A 407 -5.15 15.53 -1.27
N GLY A 408 -5.61 16.54 -1.99
CA GLY A 408 -6.73 16.44 -2.90
C GLY A 408 -6.31 15.93 -4.29
N PRO A 409 -7.27 15.77 -5.23
CA PRO A 409 -6.98 15.21 -6.56
C PRO A 409 -5.90 15.96 -7.34
N GLN A 410 -5.83 17.29 -7.21
CA GLN A 410 -4.82 18.11 -7.92
C GLN A 410 -3.41 17.84 -7.36
N GLU A 411 -3.27 17.74 -6.04
CA GLU A 411 -1.99 17.42 -5.41
C GLU A 411 -1.52 16.02 -5.81
N HIS A 412 -2.41 15.04 -5.80
CA HIS A 412 -2.08 13.69 -6.30
C HIS A 412 -1.64 13.68 -7.77
N GLN A 413 -2.22 14.53 -8.62
CA GLN A 413 -1.79 14.67 -10.01
C GLN A 413 -0.39 15.28 -10.12
N ALA A 414 -0.08 16.31 -9.31
CA ALA A 414 1.24 16.93 -9.28
C ALA A 414 2.31 15.94 -8.80
N MET A 415 2.06 15.23 -7.71
CA MET A 415 2.94 14.16 -7.22
C MET A 415 3.16 13.07 -8.27
N ALA A 416 2.09 12.63 -8.96
CA ALA A 416 2.19 11.63 -10.01
C ALA A 416 3.02 12.11 -11.20
N ALA A 417 2.92 13.36 -11.59
CA ALA A 417 3.71 13.93 -12.68
C ALA A 417 5.20 13.90 -12.36
N LEU A 418 5.60 14.33 -11.15
CA LEU A 418 6.98 14.30 -10.68
C LEU A 418 7.51 12.86 -10.64
N LEU A 419 6.80 11.96 -10.00
CA LEU A 419 7.23 10.56 -9.85
C LEU A 419 7.28 9.83 -11.18
N THR A 420 6.34 10.09 -12.10
CA THR A 420 6.35 9.51 -13.45
C THR A 420 7.60 9.92 -14.22
N GLN A 421 8.00 11.19 -14.13
CA GLN A 421 9.21 11.68 -14.78
C GLN A 421 10.46 11.03 -14.21
N GLN A 422 10.56 10.93 -12.88
CA GLN A 422 11.68 10.30 -12.20
C GLN A 422 11.81 8.83 -12.60
N LEU A 423 10.74 8.04 -12.45
CA LEU A 423 10.75 6.62 -12.80
C LEU A 423 11.05 6.35 -14.28
N LYS A 424 10.62 7.22 -15.20
CA LYS A 424 11.02 7.12 -16.61
C LYS A 424 12.53 7.23 -16.78
N THR A 425 13.15 8.14 -16.05
CA THR A 425 14.61 8.34 -16.11
C THR A 425 15.34 7.14 -15.53
N ASP A 426 14.94 6.68 -14.34
CA ASP A 426 15.68 5.66 -13.60
C ASP A 426 15.47 4.24 -14.12
N LEU A 427 14.32 3.97 -14.75
CA LEU A 427 13.98 2.68 -15.36
C LEU A 427 14.23 2.64 -16.87
N GLY A 428 14.45 3.80 -17.50
CA GLY A 428 14.58 3.88 -18.97
C GLY A 428 13.25 3.56 -19.70
N TRP A 429 12.10 3.95 -19.16
CA TRP A 429 10.76 3.60 -19.68
C TRP A 429 10.17 4.64 -20.63
#